data_783bb3bf20a769a09f98e2ee2680555f
#
_entry.id   783bb3bf20a769a09f98e2ee2680555f
#
_cell.length_a   1.000
_cell.length_b   1.000
_cell.length_c   1.000
_cell.angle_alpha   90.00
_cell.angle_beta   90.00
_cell.angle_gamma   90.00
#
_symmetry.space_group_name_H-M   'P 1'
#
loop_
_entity.id
_entity.type
_entity.pdbx_description
1 polymer ?
#
loop_
_entity_poly.entity_id
_entity_poly.type
_entity_poly.pdbx_seq_one_letter_code
_entity_poly.pdbx_strand_id
1 'polypeptide(L)'
;MVQPLNLALKLSVVMEILRGTIEKAWDNRALLTETETITAIESVIEKIDKGQLRCAEPLENGEWQVNEWVKKAVVMYFPIRKMETIEVGPFEFHDKMALKTNYKELGVRVVPHAVARYGAFVASGVIMMPSYINIGAYVDSGTMVDTWATVGSCAQIGKDVHLSGGVGIGGVLEPLQAAPVIIEDGAFIGSRCIVVEGVRVGKEAVLGANVVLTKSTKIIDVTGDTPVEHRGFVPPRKVVIPGTYPKQFKAGEYNVPCALIIGERKASTDLKTSLNDALREHNVAV
;
A
#
# COMPACT_ATOMS: atom_id res chain seq x y z
N MET A 1 -30.17 29.61 -1.41
CA MET A 1 -28.79 29.11 -1.35
C MET A 1 -28.58 28.45 0.02
N VAL A 2 -28.67 27.13 0.11
CA VAL A 2 -28.42 26.38 1.35
C VAL A 2 -26.88 26.25 1.46
N GLN A 3 -26.34 26.77 2.56
CA GLN A 3 -24.92 26.96 2.78
C GLN A 3 -24.12 25.65 2.74
N PRO A 4 -22.90 25.62 2.16
CA PRO A 4 -22.02 24.44 2.13
C PRO A 4 -21.66 23.88 3.52
N LEU A 5 -21.76 24.69 4.56
CA LEU A 5 -21.56 24.31 5.96
C LEU A 5 -22.48 23.17 6.43
N ASN A 6 -23.68 23.04 5.86
CA ASN A 6 -24.67 22.01 6.26
C ASN A 6 -24.34 20.62 5.68
N LEU A 7 -23.66 20.54 4.55
CA LEU A 7 -23.28 19.26 3.95
C LEU A 7 -22.07 18.62 4.66
N ALA A 8 -21.03 19.42 4.95
CA ALA A 8 -19.85 18.97 5.67
C ALA A 8 -20.20 18.47 7.09
N LEU A 9 -21.09 19.21 7.79
CA LEU A 9 -21.56 18.81 9.12
C LEU A 9 -22.35 17.48 9.07
N LYS A 10 -23.21 17.31 8.08
CA LYS A 10 -23.96 16.04 7.88
C LYS A 10 -23.03 14.88 7.58
N LEU A 11 -22.01 15.07 6.75
CA LEU A 11 -21.01 14.04 6.45
C LEU A 11 -20.22 13.66 7.70
N SER A 12 -19.79 14.64 8.51
CA SER A 12 -19.10 14.39 9.77
C SER A 12 -19.95 13.55 10.74
N VAL A 13 -21.22 13.91 10.92
CA VAL A 13 -22.16 13.15 11.78
C VAL A 13 -22.34 11.71 11.29
N VAL A 14 -22.51 11.51 9.98
CA VAL A 14 -22.63 10.16 9.40
C VAL A 14 -21.36 9.33 9.66
N MET A 15 -20.18 9.94 9.54
CA MET A 15 -18.91 9.25 9.79
C MET A 15 -18.75 8.86 11.26
N GLU A 16 -19.14 9.71 12.20
CA GLU A 16 -19.11 9.40 13.64
C GLU A 16 -20.09 8.28 14.00
N ILE A 17 -21.28 8.24 13.40
CA ILE A 17 -22.24 7.15 13.60
C ILE A 17 -21.66 5.82 13.08
N LEU A 18 -21.10 5.81 11.86
CA LEU A 18 -20.46 4.62 11.30
C LEU A 18 -19.33 4.14 12.20
N ARG A 19 -18.44 5.04 12.62
CA ARG A 19 -17.33 4.72 13.52
C ARG A 19 -17.84 4.12 14.82
N GLY A 20 -18.86 4.73 15.45
CA GLY A 20 -19.44 4.22 16.69
C GLY A 20 -20.01 2.81 16.55
N THR A 21 -20.69 2.51 15.43
CA THR A 21 -21.23 1.17 15.14
C THR A 21 -20.11 0.15 14.93
N ILE A 22 -19.06 0.51 14.18
CA ILE A 22 -17.89 -0.35 13.94
C ILE A 22 -17.16 -0.66 15.24
N GLU A 23 -16.92 0.35 16.11
CA GLU A 23 -16.25 0.15 17.40
C GLU A 23 -17.05 -0.78 18.32
N LYS A 24 -18.37 -0.58 18.44
CA LYS A 24 -19.25 -1.47 19.20
C LYS A 24 -19.21 -2.90 18.71
N ALA A 25 -19.29 -3.10 17.40
CA ALA A 25 -19.24 -4.43 16.79
C ALA A 25 -17.86 -5.09 16.93
N TRP A 26 -16.78 -4.29 16.97
CA TRP A 26 -15.46 -4.79 17.25
C TRP A 26 -15.35 -5.36 18.66
N ASP A 27 -15.90 -4.68 19.66
CA ASP A 27 -15.88 -5.10 21.05
C ASP A 27 -16.89 -6.22 21.35
N ASN A 28 -17.99 -6.30 20.58
CA ASN A 28 -18.99 -7.36 20.69
C ASN A 28 -19.31 -7.99 19.34
N ARG A 29 -18.63 -9.08 19.02
CA ARG A 29 -18.76 -9.80 17.75
C ARG A 29 -20.11 -10.44 17.50
N ALA A 30 -20.97 -10.59 18.53
CA ALA A 30 -22.32 -11.09 18.35
C ALA A 30 -23.17 -10.13 17.48
N LEU A 31 -22.85 -8.84 17.48
CA LEU A 31 -23.50 -7.83 16.65
C LEU A 31 -23.29 -8.02 15.14
N LEU A 32 -22.33 -8.86 14.71
CA LEU A 32 -22.08 -9.13 13.29
C LEU A 32 -23.25 -9.83 12.57
N THR A 33 -24.27 -10.29 13.29
CA THR A 33 -25.49 -10.86 12.72
C THR A 33 -26.61 -9.83 12.57
N GLU A 34 -26.43 -8.62 13.11
CA GLU A 34 -27.43 -7.56 13.07
C GLU A 34 -27.38 -6.77 11.76
N THR A 35 -28.53 -6.51 11.16
CA THR A 35 -28.64 -5.80 9.88
C THR A 35 -28.00 -4.42 9.93
N GLU A 36 -28.14 -3.68 11.02
CA GLU A 36 -27.54 -2.35 11.19
C GLU A 36 -26.01 -2.44 11.14
N THR A 37 -25.42 -3.39 11.84
CA THR A 37 -23.96 -3.61 11.87
C THR A 37 -23.43 -4.03 10.50
N ILE A 38 -24.10 -4.97 9.83
CA ILE A 38 -23.75 -5.42 8.48
C ILE A 38 -23.77 -4.23 7.51
N THR A 39 -24.84 -3.44 7.52
CA THR A 39 -24.99 -2.26 6.67
C THR A 39 -23.90 -1.23 6.93
N ALA A 40 -23.54 -1.00 8.20
CA ALA A 40 -22.46 -0.08 8.55
C ALA A 40 -21.10 -0.56 8.03
N ILE A 41 -20.79 -1.86 8.20
CA ILE A 41 -19.55 -2.45 7.67
C ILE A 41 -19.51 -2.31 6.14
N GLU A 42 -20.57 -2.71 5.43
CA GLU A 42 -20.65 -2.60 3.98
C GLU A 42 -20.53 -1.16 3.49
N SER A 43 -21.12 -0.20 4.20
CA SER A 43 -20.97 1.24 3.89
C SER A 43 -19.52 1.72 4.03
N VAL A 44 -18.79 1.25 5.04
CA VAL A 44 -17.37 1.58 5.20
C VAL A 44 -16.55 0.98 4.06
N ILE A 45 -16.78 -0.28 3.70
CA ILE A 45 -16.07 -0.93 2.57
C ILE A 45 -16.37 -0.22 1.25
N GLU A 46 -17.61 0.18 1.00
CA GLU A 46 -17.98 0.97 -0.18
C GLU A 46 -17.24 2.31 -0.23
N LYS A 47 -17.13 3.00 0.92
CA LYS A 47 -16.39 4.26 1.00
C LYS A 47 -14.89 4.07 0.74
N ILE A 48 -14.30 2.98 1.21
CA ILE A 48 -12.91 2.61 0.88
C ILE A 48 -12.79 2.33 -0.61
N ASP A 49 -13.70 1.54 -1.18
CA ASP A 49 -13.71 1.20 -2.61
C ASP A 49 -13.77 2.44 -3.52
N LYS A 50 -14.48 3.47 -3.06
CA LYS A 50 -14.60 4.78 -3.75
C LYS A 50 -13.51 5.80 -3.39
N GLY A 51 -12.55 5.46 -2.53
CA GLY A 51 -11.48 6.36 -2.08
C GLY A 51 -11.94 7.49 -1.16
N GLN A 52 -13.15 7.40 -0.60
CA GLN A 52 -13.72 8.36 0.35
C GLN A 52 -13.24 8.14 1.79
N LEU A 53 -12.72 6.95 2.07
CA LEU A 53 -12.07 6.54 3.31
C LEU A 53 -10.77 5.82 3.00
N ARG A 54 -9.81 5.95 3.91
CA ARG A 54 -8.51 5.29 3.81
C ARG A 54 -8.14 4.61 5.12
N CYS A 55 -7.41 3.49 5.04
CA CYS A 55 -6.83 2.81 6.21
C CYS A 55 -5.72 3.62 6.87
N ALA A 56 -5.04 4.46 6.12
CA ALA A 56 -4.18 5.52 6.61
C ALA A 56 -4.18 6.68 5.61
N GLU A 57 -4.00 7.91 6.11
CA GLU A 57 -4.01 9.13 5.32
C GLU A 57 -2.89 10.08 5.71
N PRO A 58 -2.34 10.84 4.75
CA PRO A 58 -1.31 11.83 5.05
C PRO A 58 -1.90 13.03 5.78
N LEU A 59 -1.16 13.55 6.75
CA LEU A 59 -1.44 14.79 7.45
C LEU A 59 -0.66 15.95 6.82
N GLU A 60 -1.09 17.19 7.07
CA GLU A 60 -0.44 18.41 6.56
C GLU A 60 1.02 18.55 7.02
N ASN A 61 1.37 17.99 8.17
CA ASN A 61 2.73 17.99 8.70
C ASN A 61 3.65 16.93 8.07
N GLY A 62 3.16 16.16 7.09
CA GLY A 62 3.90 15.08 6.43
C GLY A 62 3.91 13.74 7.19
N GLU A 63 3.28 13.67 8.37
CA GLU A 63 3.04 12.42 9.06
C GLU A 63 1.84 11.68 8.47
N TRP A 64 1.62 10.44 8.90
CA TRP A 64 0.49 9.62 8.48
C TRP A 64 -0.36 9.21 9.68
N GLN A 65 -1.67 9.40 9.54
CA GLN A 65 -2.65 8.95 10.52
C GLN A 65 -3.19 7.58 10.12
N VAL A 66 -3.11 6.62 11.04
CA VAL A 66 -3.76 5.29 10.87
C VAL A 66 -5.20 5.37 11.35
N ASN A 67 -6.13 4.97 10.49
CA ASN A 67 -7.56 4.90 10.80
C ASN A 67 -7.91 3.48 11.28
N GLU A 68 -7.64 3.17 12.54
CA GLU A 68 -7.83 1.83 13.11
C GLU A 68 -9.26 1.33 12.97
N TRP A 69 -10.26 2.20 13.17
CA TRP A 69 -11.66 1.84 13.03
C TRP A 69 -12.02 1.40 11.61
N VAL A 70 -11.38 1.97 10.58
CA VAL A 70 -11.53 1.56 9.19
C VAL A 70 -10.93 0.17 8.98
N LYS A 71 -9.76 -0.11 9.55
CA LYS A 71 -9.15 -1.46 9.52
C LYS A 71 -10.02 -2.48 10.25
N LYS A 72 -10.65 -2.11 11.40
CA LYS A 72 -11.63 -2.95 12.10
C LYS A 72 -12.79 -3.35 11.18
N ALA A 73 -13.34 -2.40 10.42
CA ALA A 73 -14.39 -2.70 9.45
C ALA A 73 -13.91 -3.67 8.36
N VAL A 74 -12.69 -3.51 7.83
CA VAL A 74 -12.12 -4.45 6.86
C VAL A 74 -12.00 -5.85 7.44
N VAL A 75 -11.51 -6.00 8.69
CA VAL A 75 -11.44 -7.32 9.35
C VAL A 75 -12.82 -7.93 9.54
N MET A 76 -13.79 -7.13 9.98
CA MET A 76 -15.17 -7.60 10.21
C MET A 76 -15.95 -7.89 8.93
N TYR A 77 -15.51 -7.38 7.79
CA TYR A 77 -16.14 -7.68 6.51
C TYR A 77 -15.99 -9.18 6.11
N PHE A 78 -14.87 -9.82 6.48
CA PHE A 78 -14.65 -11.24 6.16
C PHE A 78 -15.69 -12.19 6.78
N PRO A 79 -16.01 -12.14 8.10
CA PRO A 79 -16.98 -13.06 8.68
C PRO A 79 -18.43 -12.81 8.26
N ILE A 80 -18.81 -11.61 7.81
CA ILE A 80 -20.17 -11.34 7.34
C ILE A 80 -20.42 -11.77 5.90
N ARG A 81 -19.35 -12.10 5.13
CA ARG A 81 -19.47 -12.60 3.76
C ARG A 81 -19.49 -14.12 3.72
N LYS A 82 -20.24 -14.65 2.76
CA LYS A 82 -20.34 -16.09 2.48
C LYS A 82 -19.42 -16.46 1.31
N MET A 83 -18.98 -17.72 1.30
CA MET A 83 -18.25 -18.29 0.17
C MET A 83 -19.17 -18.38 -1.04
N GLU A 84 -18.67 -17.96 -2.20
CA GLU A 84 -19.37 -18.03 -3.47
C GLU A 84 -18.42 -18.58 -4.54
N THR A 85 -18.95 -19.41 -5.44
CA THR A 85 -18.20 -19.90 -6.60
C THR A 85 -18.47 -18.99 -7.77
N ILE A 86 -17.40 -18.54 -8.44
CA ILE A 86 -17.44 -17.68 -9.62
C ILE A 86 -16.78 -18.43 -10.77
N GLU A 87 -17.56 -18.77 -11.79
CA GLU A 87 -17.07 -19.40 -13.02
C GLU A 87 -16.80 -18.32 -14.09
N VAL A 88 -15.60 -18.31 -14.65
CA VAL A 88 -15.20 -17.36 -15.70
C VAL A 88 -14.50 -18.09 -16.83
N GLY A 89 -15.27 -18.57 -17.78
CA GLY A 89 -14.74 -19.39 -18.87
C GLY A 89 -14.05 -20.65 -18.32
N PRO A 90 -12.75 -20.86 -18.58
CA PRO A 90 -12.03 -22.03 -18.06
C PRO A 90 -11.54 -21.87 -16.60
N PHE A 91 -11.79 -20.73 -15.96
CA PHE A 91 -11.36 -20.44 -14.60
C PHE A 91 -12.51 -20.55 -13.62
N GLU A 92 -12.22 -21.08 -12.43
CA GLU A 92 -13.13 -21.11 -11.30
C GLU A 92 -12.45 -20.45 -10.09
N PHE A 93 -13.20 -19.62 -9.37
CA PHE A 93 -12.79 -19.03 -8.10
C PHE A 93 -13.81 -19.41 -7.02
N HIS A 94 -13.36 -19.62 -5.80
CA HIS A 94 -14.22 -19.88 -4.65
C HIS A 94 -13.76 -19.01 -3.48
N ASP A 95 -14.40 -17.85 -3.32
CA ASP A 95 -14.01 -16.85 -2.31
C ASP A 95 -15.26 -16.14 -1.79
N LYS A 96 -15.10 -15.46 -0.66
CA LYS A 96 -16.13 -14.62 -0.07
C LYS A 96 -16.03 -13.14 -0.46
N MET A 97 -14.91 -12.72 -1.05
CA MET A 97 -14.69 -11.34 -1.45
C MET A 97 -15.04 -11.16 -2.92
N ALA A 98 -15.97 -10.23 -3.18
CA ALA A 98 -16.25 -9.81 -4.54
C ALA A 98 -15.00 -9.18 -5.18
N LEU A 99 -14.92 -9.27 -6.50
CA LEU A 99 -13.90 -8.58 -7.28
C LEU A 99 -14.37 -7.17 -7.64
N LYS A 100 -13.41 -6.26 -7.77
CA LYS A 100 -13.66 -4.93 -8.33
C LYS A 100 -14.02 -5.07 -9.81
N THR A 101 -14.98 -4.28 -10.24
CA THR A 101 -15.53 -4.25 -11.61
C THR A 101 -15.60 -2.82 -12.12
N ASN A 102 -16.20 -2.60 -13.31
CA ASN A 102 -16.44 -1.30 -13.91
C ASN A 102 -15.15 -0.49 -14.21
N TYR A 103 -14.08 -1.17 -14.56
CA TYR A 103 -12.76 -0.55 -14.79
C TYR A 103 -12.77 0.49 -15.91
N LYS A 104 -13.63 0.33 -16.92
CA LYS A 104 -13.80 1.31 -18.02
C LYS A 104 -14.30 2.65 -17.47
N GLU A 105 -15.33 2.62 -16.65
CA GLU A 105 -15.95 3.79 -16.03
C GLU A 105 -15.02 4.43 -14.99
N LEU A 106 -14.18 3.61 -14.32
CA LEU A 106 -13.15 4.07 -13.40
C LEU A 106 -11.94 4.67 -14.12
N GLY A 107 -11.82 4.49 -15.45
CA GLY A 107 -10.66 4.95 -16.21
C GLY A 107 -9.37 4.16 -15.88
N VAL A 108 -9.50 2.89 -15.50
CA VAL A 108 -8.39 2.00 -15.12
C VAL A 108 -8.13 1.01 -16.25
N ARG A 109 -6.86 0.90 -16.67
CA ARG A 109 -6.45 -0.14 -17.60
C ARG A 109 -6.09 -1.41 -16.85
N VAL A 110 -6.77 -2.51 -17.15
CA VAL A 110 -6.56 -3.81 -16.50
C VAL A 110 -6.22 -4.85 -17.55
N VAL A 111 -5.02 -5.41 -17.44
CA VAL A 111 -4.54 -6.48 -18.32
C VAL A 111 -4.97 -7.83 -17.71
N PRO A 112 -5.59 -8.74 -18.52
CA PRO A 112 -5.90 -10.07 -18.03
C PRO A 112 -4.62 -10.78 -17.54
N HIS A 113 -4.62 -11.37 -16.43
CA HIS A 113 -5.63 -11.68 -15.43
C HIS A 113 -5.39 -10.90 -14.09
N ALA A 114 -5.16 -9.59 -14.22
CA ALA A 114 -5.04 -8.77 -13.01
C ALA A 114 -6.34 -8.79 -12.20
N VAL A 115 -6.21 -8.79 -10.88
CA VAL A 115 -7.32 -8.84 -9.93
C VAL A 115 -7.18 -7.75 -8.88
N ALA A 116 -8.24 -6.97 -8.66
CA ALA A 116 -8.42 -6.18 -7.45
C ALA A 116 -9.68 -6.68 -6.72
N ARG A 117 -9.59 -6.82 -5.39
CA ARG A 117 -10.76 -7.10 -4.56
C ARG A 117 -11.61 -5.86 -4.39
N TYR A 118 -12.93 -6.04 -4.31
CA TYR A 118 -13.84 -4.98 -3.87
C TYR A 118 -13.42 -4.45 -2.50
N GLY A 119 -13.52 -3.14 -2.30
CA GLY A 119 -12.97 -2.47 -1.12
C GLY A 119 -11.49 -2.08 -1.26
N ALA A 120 -10.89 -2.24 -2.45
CA ALA A 120 -9.64 -1.60 -2.82
C ALA A 120 -9.94 -0.36 -3.67
N PHE A 121 -9.38 0.79 -3.36
CA PHE A 121 -9.46 1.96 -4.23
C PHE A 121 -8.38 1.90 -5.29
N VAL A 122 -8.79 2.08 -6.54
CA VAL A 122 -7.89 2.16 -7.70
C VAL A 122 -8.30 3.38 -8.51
N ALA A 123 -7.47 4.40 -8.51
CA ALA A 123 -7.77 5.69 -9.13
C ALA A 123 -7.73 5.62 -10.67
N SER A 124 -8.37 6.60 -11.32
CA SER A 124 -8.28 6.78 -12.77
C SER A 124 -6.82 6.96 -13.23
N GLY A 125 -6.49 6.40 -14.40
CA GLY A 125 -5.14 6.42 -14.95
C GLY A 125 -4.20 5.35 -14.41
N VAL A 126 -4.61 4.54 -13.43
CA VAL A 126 -3.84 3.38 -12.98
C VAL A 126 -3.78 2.31 -14.07
N ILE A 127 -2.63 1.69 -14.21
CA ILE A 127 -2.42 0.52 -15.07
C ILE A 127 -2.11 -0.69 -14.18
N MET A 128 -2.96 -1.71 -14.29
CA MET A 128 -2.74 -3.01 -13.67
C MET A 128 -2.31 -4.00 -14.76
N MET A 129 -1.03 -4.34 -14.79
CA MET A 129 -0.56 -5.54 -15.49
C MET A 129 -1.07 -6.77 -14.71
N PRO A 130 -0.88 -8.03 -15.18
CA PRO A 130 -1.27 -9.21 -14.41
C PRO A 130 -0.74 -9.16 -12.97
N SER A 131 -1.53 -8.67 -12.05
CA SER A 131 -1.15 -8.26 -10.70
C SER A 131 -2.32 -8.42 -9.74
N TYR A 132 -2.07 -8.19 -8.44
CA TYR A 132 -3.09 -8.35 -7.41
C TYR A 132 -3.14 -7.15 -6.46
N ILE A 133 -4.34 -6.64 -6.21
CA ILE A 133 -4.60 -5.57 -5.22
C ILE A 133 -5.63 -6.07 -4.21
N ASN A 134 -5.27 -6.07 -2.93
CA ASN A 134 -6.11 -6.58 -1.86
C ASN A 134 -7.03 -5.50 -1.27
N ILE A 135 -8.08 -5.94 -0.56
CA ILE A 135 -9.05 -5.09 0.13
C ILE A 135 -8.37 -4.09 1.09
N GLY A 136 -8.91 -2.89 1.19
CA GLY A 136 -8.38 -1.82 2.02
C GLY A 136 -7.23 -1.05 1.40
N ALA A 137 -6.62 -1.57 0.32
CA ALA A 137 -5.55 -0.89 -0.39
C ALA A 137 -6.04 0.38 -1.08
N TYR A 138 -5.16 1.36 -1.17
CA TYR A 138 -5.36 2.61 -1.91
C TYR A 138 -4.25 2.75 -2.94
N VAL A 139 -4.61 2.83 -4.22
CA VAL A 139 -3.67 3.03 -5.34
C VAL A 139 -4.08 4.28 -6.09
N ASP A 140 -3.25 5.32 -6.01
CA ASP A 140 -3.56 6.62 -6.58
C ASP A 140 -3.20 6.70 -8.08
N SER A 141 -3.64 7.79 -8.72
CA SER A 141 -3.60 8.05 -10.15
C SER A 141 -2.20 7.98 -10.76
N GLY A 142 -2.12 7.58 -12.03
CA GLY A 142 -0.86 7.48 -12.78
C GLY A 142 0.04 6.31 -12.38
N THR A 143 -0.32 5.57 -11.33
CA THR A 143 0.49 4.46 -10.82
C THR A 143 0.39 3.23 -11.72
N MET A 144 1.54 2.56 -11.92
CA MET A 144 1.61 1.24 -12.55
C MET A 144 1.86 0.15 -11.51
N VAL A 145 0.98 -0.84 -11.49
CA VAL A 145 1.16 -2.11 -10.76
C VAL A 145 1.53 -3.16 -11.80
N ASP A 146 2.85 -3.40 -11.93
CA ASP A 146 3.40 -4.20 -13.02
C ASP A 146 3.21 -5.72 -12.79
N THR A 147 3.67 -6.52 -13.75
CA THR A 147 3.44 -7.97 -13.84
C THR A 147 3.90 -8.69 -12.57
N TRP A 148 2.99 -9.46 -11.98
CA TRP A 148 3.18 -10.22 -10.73
C TRP A 148 3.47 -9.35 -9.48
N ALA A 149 3.29 -8.03 -9.57
CA ALA A 149 3.32 -7.21 -8.37
C ALA A 149 2.05 -7.42 -7.53
N THR A 150 2.21 -7.28 -6.22
CA THR A 150 1.11 -7.39 -5.27
C THR A 150 1.03 -6.16 -4.38
N VAL A 151 -0.19 -5.67 -4.15
CA VAL A 151 -0.49 -4.61 -3.17
C VAL A 151 -1.32 -5.24 -2.06
N GLY A 152 -0.72 -5.40 -0.89
CA GLY A 152 -1.32 -6.05 0.26
C GLY A 152 -2.44 -5.23 0.90
N SER A 153 -3.18 -5.86 1.80
CA SER A 153 -4.32 -5.24 2.48
C SER A 153 -3.92 -3.94 3.17
N CYS A 154 -4.71 -2.90 2.98
CA CYS A 154 -4.56 -1.58 3.58
C CYS A 154 -3.32 -0.79 3.14
N ALA A 155 -2.45 -1.32 2.26
CA ALA A 155 -1.29 -0.59 1.75
C ALA A 155 -1.72 0.69 1.03
N GLN A 156 -0.91 1.74 1.15
CA GLN A 156 -1.18 3.07 0.60
C GLN A 156 -0.13 3.39 -0.46
N ILE A 157 -0.54 3.46 -1.72
CA ILE A 157 0.31 3.75 -2.86
C ILE A 157 -0.08 5.12 -3.41
N GLY A 158 0.88 6.03 -3.48
CA GLY A 158 0.72 7.40 -3.97
C GLY A 158 0.55 7.50 -5.49
N LYS A 159 0.59 8.73 -5.98
CA LYS A 159 0.47 9.05 -7.41
C LYS A 159 1.77 8.75 -8.15
N ASP A 160 1.64 8.39 -9.44
CA ASP A 160 2.76 8.22 -10.35
C ASP A 160 3.85 7.26 -9.82
N VAL A 161 3.46 6.28 -9.00
CA VAL A 161 4.34 5.24 -8.47
C VAL A 161 4.50 4.14 -9.51
N HIS A 162 5.71 3.62 -9.63
CA HIS A 162 5.98 2.41 -10.42
C HIS A 162 6.33 1.24 -9.48
N LEU A 163 5.43 0.26 -9.38
CA LEU A 163 5.70 -1.03 -8.74
C LEU A 163 6.12 -2.01 -9.84
N SER A 164 7.43 -2.22 -9.98
CA SER A 164 7.99 -3.06 -11.07
C SER A 164 7.63 -4.55 -10.90
N GLY A 165 7.97 -5.35 -11.90
CA GLY A 165 7.60 -6.76 -11.94
C GLY A 165 8.00 -7.56 -10.69
N GLY A 166 7.03 -8.27 -10.12
CA GLY A 166 7.21 -9.11 -8.95
C GLY A 166 7.44 -8.37 -7.62
N VAL A 167 7.16 -7.08 -7.55
CA VAL A 167 7.20 -6.31 -6.30
C VAL A 167 6.15 -6.84 -5.32
N GLY A 168 6.57 -7.09 -4.07
CA GLY A 168 5.69 -7.48 -2.98
C GLY A 168 5.49 -6.34 -1.98
N ILE A 169 4.36 -5.65 -2.05
CA ILE A 169 3.93 -4.71 -1.01
C ILE A 169 3.08 -5.47 0.00
N GLY A 170 3.58 -5.58 1.24
CA GLY A 170 2.92 -6.34 2.29
C GLY A 170 1.63 -5.71 2.78
N GLY A 171 0.70 -6.56 3.17
CA GLY A 171 -0.51 -6.16 3.86
C GLY A 171 -0.26 -6.06 5.37
N VAL A 172 -0.77 -5.01 6.01
CA VAL A 172 -0.76 -4.86 7.47
C VAL A 172 -2.21 -4.67 7.94
N LEU A 173 -2.95 -5.78 7.94
CA LEU A 173 -4.32 -5.77 8.45
C LEU A 173 -4.32 -5.90 9.97
N GLU A 174 -3.50 -6.78 10.49
CA GLU A 174 -3.28 -6.98 11.92
C GLU A 174 -1.77 -6.90 12.25
N PRO A 175 -1.39 -6.34 13.42
CA PRO A 175 -2.26 -5.68 14.40
C PRO A 175 -2.82 -4.34 13.90
N LEU A 176 -4.02 -3.95 14.39
CA LEU A 176 -4.78 -2.79 13.88
C LEU A 176 -4.04 -1.46 13.98
N GLN A 177 -3.33 -1.24 15.11
CA GLN A 177 -2.56 -0.02 15.37
C GLN A 177 -1.29 0.10 14.50
N ALA A 178 -0.84 -1.00 13.88
CA ALA A 178 0.33 -0.95 13.02
C ALA A 178 0.02 -0.15 11.75
N ALA A 179 0.92 0.76 11.38
CA ALA A 179 0.83 1.48 10.13
C ALA A 179 0.84 0.49 8.95
N PRO A 180 0.03 0.70 7.92
CA PRO A 180 0.18 -0.04 6.67
C PRO A 180 1.48 0.34 5.97
N VAL A 181 1.88 -0.44 4.97
CA VAL A 181 2.97 -0.04 4.08
C VAL A 181 2.51 1.21 3.29
N ILE A 182 3.41 2.18 3.20
CA ILE A 182 3.17 3.45 2.52
C ILE A 182 4.25 3.66 1.47
N ILE A 183 3.85 3.82 0.22
CA ILE A 183 4.72 4.21 -0.89
C ILE A 183 4.23 5.57 -1.36
N GLU A 184 5.03 6.61 -1.17
CA GLU A 184 4.62 7.98 -1.50
C GLU A 184 4.78 8.29 -2.99
N ASP A 185 4.22 9.44 -3.40
CA ASP A 185 4.13 9.88 -4.79
C ASP A 185 5.47 9.81 -5.53
N GLY A 186 5.43 9.37 -6.78
CA GLY A 186 6.57 9.35 -7.69
C GLY A 186 7.68 8.35 -7.33
N ALA A 187 7.48 7.52 -6.31
CA ALA A 187 8.47 6.50 -5.94
C ALA A 187 8.59 5.43 -7.03
N PHE A 188 9.81 4.94 -7.25
CA PHE A 188 10.10 3.82 -8.13
C PHE A 188 10.57 2.62 -7.31
N ILE A 189 9.82 1.53 -7.38
CA ILE A 189 10.11 0.29 -6.65
C ILE A 189 10.58 -0.75 -7.66
N GLY A 190 11.87 -1.06 -7.63
CA GLY A 190 12.53 -1.97 -8.57
C GLY A 190 12.02 -3.41 -8.48
N SER A 191 12.25 -4.18 -9.54
CA SER A 191 11.74 -5.56 -9.65
C SER A 191 12.14 -6.42 -8.46
N ARG A 192 11.17 -7.25 -8.00
CA ARG A 192 11.36 -8.19 -6.88
C ARG A 192 11.67 -7.52 -5.52
N CYS A 193 11.48 -6.20 -5.39
CA CYS A 193 11.54 -5.58 -4.07
C CYS A 193 10.40 -6.09 -3.18
N ILE A 194 10.69 -6.23 -1.88
CA ILE A 194 9.73 -6.58 -0.85
C ILE A 194 9.69 -5.42 0.16
N VAL A 195 8.52 -4.83 0.37
CA VAL A 195 8.31 -3.76 1.36
C VAL A 195 7.16 -4.17 2.25
N VAL A 196 7.45 -4.45 3.52
CA VAL A 196 6.49 -5.04 4.48
C VAL A 196 6.53 -4.38 5.85
N GLU A 197 5.67 -4.81 6.77
CA GLU A 197 5.66 -4.42 8.18
C GLU A 197 5.54 -2.90 8.42
N GLY A 198 4.76 -2.20 7.57
CA GLY A 198 4.49 -0.78 7.75
C GLY A 198 5.65 0.15 7.41
N VAL A 199 6.61 -0.33 6.62
CA VAL A 199 7.67 0.52 6.09
C VAL A 199 7.08 1.61 5.21
N ARG A 200 7.60 2.83 5.35
CA ARG A 200 7.28 3.99 4.51
C ARG A 200 8.43 4.26 3.55
N VAL A 201 8.13 4.36 2.27
CA VAL A 201 9.05 4.82 1.23
C VAL A 201 8.66 6.22 0.83
N GLY A 202 9.56 7.17 1.06
CA GLY A 202 9.32 8.60 0.86
C GLY A 202 9.15 8.97 -0.61
N LYS A 203 8.59 10.15 -0.83
CA LYS A 203 8.28 10.72 -2.13
C LYS A 203 9.47 10.64 -3.08
N GLU A 204 9.24 10.16 -4.31
CA GLU A 204 10.23 10.09 -5.39
C GLU A 204 11.48 9.24 -5.06
N ALA A 205 11.47 8.45 -3.98
CA ALA A 205 12.56 7.52 -3.68
C ALA A 205 12.64 6.41 -4.71
N VAL A 206 13.83 5.87 -4.91
CA VAL A 206 14.12 4.80 -5.86
C VAL A 206 14.67 3.60 -5.10
N LEU A 207 14.00 2.46 -5.17
CA LEU A 207 14.53 1.19 -4.68
C LEU A 207 15.07 0.39 -5.87
N GLY A 208 16.34 0.01 -5.81
CA GLY A 208 16.96 -0.94 -6.75
C GLY A 208 16.31 -2.32 -6.65
N ALA A 209 16.45 -3.13 -7.69
CA ALA A 209 15.90 -4.48 -7.70
C ALA A 209 16.37 -5.30 -6.48
N ASN A 210 15.50 -6.18 -5.98
CA ASN A 210 15.76 -7.07 -4.83
C ASN A 210 16.02 -6.37 -3.48
N VAL A 211 15.69 -5.11 -3.31
CA VAL A 211 15.68 -4.46 -1.99
C VAL A 211 14.57 -5.05 -1.13
N VAL A 212 14.92 -5.52 0.07
CA VAL A 212 13.97 -6.07 1.06
C VAL A 212 13.94 -5.18 2.29
N LEU A 213 12.78 -4.59 2.56
CA LEU A 213 12.54 -3.69 3.68
C LEU A 213 11.47 -4.26 4.61
N THR A 214 11.88 -4.55 5.83
CA THR A 214 11.02 -4.83 6.98
C THR A 214 11.15 -3.71 8.00
N LYS A 215 10.31 -3.65 9.01
CA LYS A 215 10.41 -2.67 10.09
C LYS A 215 11.79 -2.67 10.78
N SER A 216 12.47 -3.83 10.81
CA SER A 216 13.76 -4.02 11.46
C SER A 216 14.96 -3.92 10.52
N THR A 217 14.75 -3.92 9.20
CA THR A 217 15.84 -3.82 8.22
C THR A 217 16.62 -2.53 8.45
N LYS A 218 17.95 -2.65 8.56
CA LYS A 218 18.85 -1.48 8.57
C LYS A 218 18.85 -0.85 7.18
N ILE A 219 18.60 0.46 7.14
CA ILE A 219 18.74 1.28 5.94
C ILE A 219 19.88 2.24 6.23
N ILE A 220 21.03 2.04 5.61
CA ILE A 220 22.25 2.75 5.95
C ILE A 220 22.57 3.76 4.86
N ASP A 221 22.53 5.05 5.20
CA ASP A 221 22.99 6.12 4.31
C ASP A 221 24.52 6.18 4.35
N VAL A 222 25.15 5.85 3.21
CA VAL A 222 26.60 5.82 3.03
C VAL A 222 27.10 6.98 2.16
N THR A 223 26.31 8.01 1.98
CA THR A 223 26.64 9.17 1.13
C THR A 223 27.53 10.21 1.82
N GLY A 224 27.58 10.20 3.15
CA GLY A 224 28.41 11.10 3.95
C GLY A 224 29.69 10.46 4.47
N ASP A 225 30.47 11.20 5.22
CA ASP A 225 31.74 10.73 5.84
C ASP A 225 31.52 9.66 6.93
N THR A 226 30.32 9.65 7.52
CA THR A 226 29.90 8.67 8.52
C THR A 226 28.55 8.08 8.16
N PRO A 227 28.34 6.76 8.38
CA PRO A 227 27.06 6.14 8.04
C PRO A 227 25.94 6.62 8.97
N VAL A 228 24.75 6.86 8.38
CA VAL A 228 23.52 7.19 9.14
C VAL A 228 22.54 6.04 8.99
N GLU A 229 22.09 5.46 10.11
CA GLU A 229 21.13 4.35 10.10
C GLU A 229 19.71 4.85 10.23
N HIS A 230 18.83 4.38 9.32
CA HIS A 230 17.37 4.54 9.37
C HIS A 230 16.71 3.17 9.54
N ARG A 231 15.48 3.14 10.04
CA ARG A 231 14.63 1.95 10.10
C ARG A 231 13.17 2.31 9.84
N GLY A 232 12.48 1.43 9.12
CA GLY A 232 11.05 1.60 8.83
C GLY A 232 10.72 2.76 7.90
N PHE A 233 11.68 3.54 7.47
CA PHE A 233 11.48 4.69 6.59
C PHE A 233 12.66 4.93 5.65
N VAL A 234 12.37 5.06 4.36
CA VAL A 234 13.29 5.56 3.34
C VAL A 234 12.99 7.03 3.10
N PRO A 235 13.96 7.95 3.31
CA PRO A 235 13.72 9.38 3.08
C PRO A 235 13.38 9.69 1.61
N PRO A 236 12.69 10.81 1.35
CA PRO A 236 12.36 11.24 -0.01
C PRO A 236 13.58 11.34 -0.92
N ARG A 237 13.38 11.02 -2.20
CA ARG A 237 14.36 11.13 -3.29
C ARG A 237 15.64 10.29 -3.14
N LYS A 238 15.75 9.46 -2.11
CA LYS A 238 16.93 8.60 -1.92
C LYS A 238 16.93 7.43 -2.90
N VAL A 239 18.14 7.08 -3.38
CA VAL A 239 18.42 5.90 -4.20
C VAL A 239 18.97 4.81 -3.31
N VAL A 240 18.30 3.66 -3.28
CA VAL A 240 18.54 2.56 -2.35
C VAL A 240 18.87 1.29 -3.12
N ILE A 241 19.89 0.57 -2.70
CA ILE A 241 20.26 -0.73 -3.25
C ILE A 241 20.32 -1.81 -2.16
N PRO A 242 20.27 -3.10 -2.53
CA PRO A 242 20.59 -4.18 -1.59
C PRO A 242 22.03 -4.07 -1.10
N GLY A 243 22.24 -4.36 0.18
CA GLY A 243 23.56 -4.39 0.78
C GLY A 243 23.66 -5.44 1.88
N THR A 244 24.85 -5.54 2.47
CA THR A 244 25.10 -6.37 3.65
C THR A 244 25.96 -5.62 4.65
N TYR A 245 25.91 -6.04 5.91
CA TYR A 245 26.83 -5.57 6.96
C TYR A 245 27.27 -6.75 7.84
N PRO A 246 28.50 -6.71 8.40
CA PRO A 246 29.01 -7.78 9.24
C PRO A 246 28.25 -7.84 10.58
N LYS A 247 27.96 -9.06 11.03
CA LYS A 247 27.31 -9.32 12.33
C LYS A 247 27.97 -10.52 12.99
N GLN A 248 28.34 -10.34 14.26
CA GLN A 248 28.93 -11.40 15.08
C GLN A 248 27.83 -12.34 15.62
N PHE A 249 28.02 -13.63 15.41
CA PHE A 249 27.23 -14.72 15.98
C PHE A 249 28.12 -15.67 16.80
N LYS A 250 27.54 -16.63 17.52
CA LYS A 250 28.32 -17.64 18.26
C LYS A 250 29.25 -18.48 17.34
N ALA A 251 28.82 -18.73 16.10
CA ALA A 251 29.54 -19.54 15.12
C ALA A 251 30.57 -18.74 14.29
N GLY A 252 30.72 -17.43 14.51
CA GLY A 252 31.61 -16.56 13.76
C GLY A 252 30.94 -15.30 13.22
N GLU A 253 31.66 -14.52 12.45
CA GLU A 253 31.14 -13.33 11.78
C GLU A 253 30.54 -13.70 10.42
N TYR A 254 29.35 -13.18 10.15
CA TYR A 254 28.63 -13.37 8.89
C TYR A 254 28.04 -12.05 8.42
N ASN A 255 27.96 -11.86 7.10
CA ASN A 255 27.25 -10.72 6.52
C ASN A 255 25.74 -10.96 6.52
N VAL A 256 24.99 -10.01 7.08
CA VAL A 256 23.53 -10.03 7.09
C VAL A 256 22.96 -8.95 6.17
N PRO A 257 21.77 -9.14 5.59
CA PRO A 257 21.18 -8.19 4.66
C PRO A 257 20.90 -6.82 5.29
N CYS A 258 21.09 -5.77 4.50
CA CYS A 258 20.62 -4.40 4.78
C CYS A 258 20.24 -3.73 3.46
N ALA A 259 19.79 -2.49 3.53
CA ALA A 259 19.63 -1.60 2.39
C ALA A 259 20.64 -0.45 2.50
N LEU A 260 21.22 -0.04 1.38
CA LEU A 260 22.19 1.06 1.35
C LEU A 260 21.60 2.24 0.56
N ILE A 261 21.54 3.41 1.19
CA ILE A 261 21.30 4.67 0.48
C ILE A 261 22.63 5.13 -0.11
N ILE A 262 22.68 5.23 -1.45
CA ILE A 262 23.90 5.52 -2.20
C ILE A 262 23.91 6.90 -2.86
N GLY A 263 22.82 7.65 -2.75
CA GLY A 263 22.68 8.98 -3.32
C GLY A 263 21.25 9.47 -3.38
N GLU A 264 21.04 10.51 -4.17
CA GLU A 264 19.73 11.12 -4.41
C GLU A 264 19.33 11.00 -5.89
N ARG A 265 18.02 10.85 -6.12
CA ARG A 265 17.44 10.93 -7.46
C ARG A 265 17.66 12.33 -8.02
N LYS A 266 18.30 12.43 -9.18
CA LYS A 266 18.57 13.70 -9.85
C LYS A 266 17.38 14.13 -10.71
N ALA A 267 17.24 15.43 -10.93
CA ALA A 267 16.19 15.99 -11.79
C ALA A 267 16.27 15.46 -13.23
N SER A 268 17.44 15.10 -13.74
CA SER A 268 17.60 14.46 -15.04
C SER A 268 16.98 13.05 -15.11
N THR A 269 16.87 12.39 -13.97
CA THR A 269 16.26 11.05 -13.83
C THR A 269 14.74 11.14 -13.69
N ASP A 270 14.20 12.29 -13.29
CA ASP A 270 12.75 12.51 -13.11
C ASP A 270 11.96 12.36 -14.42
N LEU A 271 12.59 12.63 -15.56
CA LEU A 271 12.00 12.48 -16.90
C LEU A 271 12.24 11.09 -17.52
N LYS A 272 13.10 10.29 -16.90
CA LYS A 272 13.45 8.94 -17.36
C LYS A 272 13.06 7.94 -16.26
N THR A 273 11.98 7.26 -16.47
CA THR A 273 11.48 6.20 -15.55
C THR A 273 12.37 4.95 -15.52
N SER A 274 13.66 5.03 -15.84
CA SER A 274 14.54 3.90 -15.84
C SER A 274 15.41 3.87 -14.57
N LEU A 275 15.13 2.88 -13.72
CA LEU A 275 15.98 2.48 -12.61
C LEU A 275 17.45 2.38 -13.03
N ASN A 276 17.69 1.85 -14.22
CA ASN A 276 19.02 1.64 -14.76
C ASN A 276 19.82 2.94 -14.91
N ASP A 277 19.16 4.04 -15.28
CA ASP A 277 19.84 5.33 -15.40
C ASP A 277 20.23 5.88 -14.02
N ALA A 278 19.37 5.76 -13.02
CA ALA A 278 19.69 6.17 -11.65
C ALA A 278 20.85 5.34 -11.05
N LEU A 279 20.87 4.05 -11.29
CA LEU A 279 21.96 3.17 -10.81
C LEU A 279 23.28 3.41 -11.53
N ARG A 280 23.25 3.64 -12.85
CA ARG A 280 24.44 3.97 -13.65
C ARG A 280 25.08 5.28 -13.23
N GLU A 281 24.29 6.29 -12.87
CA GLU A 281 24.81 7.57 -12.36
C GLU A 281 25.61 7.42 -11.07
N HIS A 282 25.36 6.36 -10.28
CA HIS A 282 26.09 6.03 -9.06
C HIS A 282 27.12 4.92 -9.25
N ASN A 283 27.48 4.57 -10.51
CA ASN A 283 28.43 3.51 -10.86
C ASN A 283 28.08 2.12 -10.28
N VAL A 284 26.80 1.85 -10.08
CA VAL A 284 26.32 0.53 -9.65
C VAL A 284 26.01 -0.32 -10.88
N ALA A 285 26.55 -1.54 -10.92
CA ALA A 285 26.24 -2.49 -11.97
C ALA A 285 24.75 -2.86 -11.97
N VAL A 286 24.15 -2.91 -13.14
CA VAL A 286 22.71 -3.17 -13.37
C VAL A 286 22.53 -4.60 -13.84
#